data_09571899ecd5424a614dfb21d4e56e58
#
_entry.id   09571899ecd5424a614dfb21d4e56e58
#
_cell.length_a   1.000
_cell.length_b   1.000
_cell.length_c   1.000
_cell.angle_alpha   90.00
_cell.angle_beta   90.00
_cell.angle_gamma   90.00
#
_symmetry.space_group_name_H-M   'P 1'
#
loop_
_entity.id
_entity.type
_entity.pdbx_description
1 polymer ?
#
loop_
_entity_poly.entity_id
_entity_poly.type
_entity_poly.pdbx_seq_one_letter_code
_entity_poly.pdbx_strand_id
1 'polypeptide(L)'
;MECYKRKVSSINADTAKKYSKLAKSLIESISNRSLSTPLHDSLFTYTEADCIRAFSDSAPESSIRNMILESMVSCENVSAGASLVFLYCLSGNQLEVNEGKRFNLEILKNSISTLTDEFTGNIVSDAMKISGRSGRVLLDSGDFRTTEIVHGTQSCKWKPDQKFFSSLGSTKVQLQKCAVVFIDGIVESISEFHRIMNDSYEKEIPVAVFARGFGDDIYSTAALNIKRRTAVVVPITIPFDEVGVNGMADMASCFGSHVISSDKGELISNVKIENAIFADRIICTPSMTEIEHTGSLVDSVVSRLSTRLSQADENQSALI
;
A
#
# COMPACT_ATOMS: atom_id res chain seq x y z
N MET A 1 13.12 25.74 27.42
CA MET A 1 13.02 25.48 25.99
C MET A 1 12.18 26.59 25.35
N GLU A 2 12.82 27.62 24.82
CA GLU A 2 12.13 28.75 24.20
C GLU A 2 11.66 28.32 22.81
N CYS A 3 10.36 28.31 22.65
CA CYS A 3 9.70 28.11 21.38
C CYS A 3 10.04 29.31 20.47
N TYR A 4 10.82 29.12 19.46
CA TYR A 4 11.08 30.10 18.39
C TYR A 4 9.73 30.41 17.69
N LYS A 5 9.05 31.47 18.11
CA LYS A 5 7.96 32.09 17.34
C LYS A 5 8.60 32.76 16.13
N ARG A 6 8.74 32.06 15.00
CA ARG A 6 9.00 32.70 13.72
C ARG A 6 7.84 33.66 13.45
N LYS A 7 8.12 34.97 13.42
CA LYS A 7 7.22 35.95 12.82
C LYS A 7 7.06 35.56 11.36
N VAL A 8 5.95 34.98 10.99
CA VAL A 8 5.57 34.85 9.58
C VAL A 8 5.26 36.25 9.13
N SER A 9 6.18 36.85 8.33
CA SER A 9 5.88 38.10 7.65
C SER A 9 4.68 37.85 6.75
N SER A 10 3.68 38.72 6.81
CA SER A 10 2.50 38.67 5.97
C SER A 10 2.93 38.55 4.50
N ILE A 11 2.48 37.48 3.82
CA ILE A 11 2.69 37.34 2.38
C ILE A 11 2.08 38.54 1.72
N ASN A 12 2.86 39.28 0.91
CA ASN A 12 2.37 40.43 0.17
C ASN A 12 1.17 39.96 -0.70
N ALA A 13 0.06 40.69 -0.64
CA ALA A 13 -1.19 40.38 -1.33
C ALA A 13 -0.98 40.20 -2.86
N ASP A 14 -0.03 40.93 -3.43
CA ASP A 14 0.30 40.80 -4.86
C ASP A 14 1.01 39.48 -5.19
N THR A 15 1.84 39.00 -4.28
CA THR A 15 2.51 37.69 -4.42
C THR A 15 1.49 36.56 -4.29
N ALA A 16 0.58 36.65 -3.31
CA ALA A 16 -0.49 35.68 -3.15
C ALA A 16 -1.37 35.60 -4.41
N LYS A 17 -1.74 36.76 -4.99
CA LYS A 17 -2.51 36.82 -6.26
C LYS A 17 -1.78 36.17 -7.45
N LYS A 18 -0.46 36.32 -7.54
CA LYS A 18 0.33 35.69 -8.60
C LYS A 18 0.28 34.17 -8.54
N TYR A 19 0.49 33.60 -7.36
CA TYR A 19 0.42 32.14 -7.18
C TYR A 19 -0.99 31.59 -7.33
N SER A 20 -2.01 32.33 -6.88
CA SER A 20 -3.41 31.95 -7.10
C SER A 20 -3.77 31.94 -8.60
N LYS A 21 -3.32 32.93 -9.39
CA LYS A 21 -3.51 32.95 -10.85
C LYS A 21 -2.80 31.78 -11.53
N LEU A 22 -1.56 31.47 -11.11
CA LEU A 22 -0.81 30.34 -11.63
C LEU A 22 -1.52 29.02 -11.35
N ALA A 23 -1.94 28.80 -10.11
CA ALA A 23 -2.69 27.60 -9.73
C ALA A 23 -3.97 27.46 -10.54
N LYS A 24 -4.71 28.56 -10.76
CA LYS A 24 -5.90 28.58 -11.61
C LYS A 24 -5.60 28.18 -13.05
N SER A 25 -4.57 28.75 -13.65
CA SER A 25 -4.13 28.40 -15.01
C SER A 25 -3.73 26.93 -15.14
N LEU A 26 -3.05 26.36 -14.13
CA LEU A 26 -2.69 24.94 -14.13
C LEU A 26 -3.91 24.05 -14.03
N ILE A 27 -4.87 24.37 -13.15
CA ILE A 27 -6.12 23.62 -13.03
C ILE A 27 -6.93 23.66 -14.34
N GLU A 28 -7.05 24.83 -14.96
CA GLU A 28 -7.71 24.99 -16.25
C GLU A 28 -7.00 24.16 -17.35
N SER A 29 -5.67 24.13 -17.33
CA SER A 29 -4.89 23.32 -18.27
C SER A 29 -5.08 21.83 -18.05
N ILE A 30 -5.14 21.37 -16.80
CA ILE A 30 -5.46 19.98 -16.45
C ILE A 30 -6.87 19.62 -16.91
N SER A 31 -7.84 20.48 -16.60
CA SER A 31 -9.25 20.26 -16.98
C SER A 31 -9.45 20.21 -18.49
N ASN A 32 -8.69 21.02 -19.24
CA ASN A 32 -8.74 21.06 -20.69
C ASN A 32 -7.83 20.05 -21.39
N ARG A 33 -7.16 19.16 -20.63
CA ARG A 33 -6.17 18.19 -21.15
C ARG A 33 -5.06 18.83 -21.99
N SER A 34 -4.74 20.09 -21.75
CA SER A 34 -3.78 20.87 -22.53
C SER A 34 -2.37 20.91 -21.95
N LEU A 35 -2.14 20.37 -20.76
CA LEU A 35 -0.82 20.13 -20.22
C LEU A 35 -0.20 18.90 -20.89
N SER A 36 0.45 19.11 -22.02
CA SER A 36 1.21 18.05 -22.67
C SER A 36 2.69 18.21 -22.32
N THR A 37 3.23 17.37 -21.48
CA THR A 37 4.65 17.10 -21.50
C THR A 37 4.90 15.94 -22.45
N PRO A 38 5.76 16.08 -23.47
CA PRO A 38 6.06 14.98 -24.38
C PRO A 38 6.95 13.98 -23.65
N LEU A 39 6.32 12.93 -23.11
CA LEU A 39 7.01 11.70 -22.75
C LEU A 39 6.70 10.69 -23.85
N HIS A 40 7.70 10.42 -24.71
CA HIS A 40 7.75 9.37 -25.72
C HIS A 40 6.39 8.93 -26.31
N ASP A 41 6.17 9.34 -27.53
CA ASP A 41 5.18 8.82 -28.47
C ASP A 41 3.90 8.20 -27.89
N SER A 42 2.88 9.02 -27.73
CA SER A 42 1.45 8.68 -27.77
C SER A 42 0.69 8.29 -26.50
N LEU A 43 1.19 8.43 -25.30
CA LEU A 43 0.35 8.29 -24.09
C LEU A 43 0.53 9.47 -23.13
N PHE A 44 -0.52 10.30 -23.02
CA PHE A 44 -0.59 11.40 -22.06
C PHE A 44 -1.20 10.90 -20.75
N THR A 45 -0.37 10.70 -19.72
CA THR A 45 -0.84 10.44 -18.36
C THR A 45 -0.47 11.64 -17.51
N TYR A 46 -1.47 12.23 -16.84
CA TYR A 46 -1.24 13.22 -15.80
C TYR A 46 -1.03 12.50 -14.48
N THR A 47 0.16 12.65 -13.94
CA THR A 47 0.46 12.27 -12.57
C THR A 47 0.50 13.54 -11.70
N GLU A 48 0.30 13.39 -10.38
CA GLU A 48 0.50 14.49 -9.45
C GLU A 48 1.93 15.05 -9.53
N ALA A 49 2.92 14.19 -9.79
CA ALA A 49 4.30 14.59 -10.03
C ALA A 49 4.43 15.53 -11.24
N ASP A 50 3.64 15.34 -12.29
CA ASP A 50 3.63 16.24 -13.45
C ASP A 50 3.05 17.62 -13.10
N CYS A 51 2.03 17.65 -12.24
CA CYS A 51 1.46 18.90 -11.72
C CYS A 51 2.44 19.65 -10.83
N ILE A 52 3.18 18.96 -9.95
CA ILE A 52 4.22 19.52 -9.11
C ILE A 52 5.35 20.08 -9.98
N ARG A 53 5.78 19.35 -11.01
CA ARG A 53 6.78 19.78 -11.97
C ARG A 53 6.32 21.01 -12.75
N ALA A 54 5.11 20.98 -13.32
CA ALA A 54 4.54 22.09 -14.07
C ALA A 54 4.42 23.37 -13.22
N PHE A 55 4.05 23.23 -11.94
CA PHE A 55 4.05 24.32 -10.98
C PHE A 55 5.48 24.82 -10.72
N SER A 56 6.43 23.90 -10.53
CA SER A 56 7.85 24.23 -10.33
C SER A 56 8.43 25.02 -11.50
N ASP A 57 8.15 24.61 -12.73
CA ASP A 57 8.70 25.22 -13.93
C ASP A 57 8.08 26.59 -14.24
N SER A 58 6.80 26.77 -13.87
CA SER A 58 6.04 27.99 -14.16
C SER A 58 6.13 29.05 -13.06
N ALA A 59 6.45 28.67 -11.84
CA ALA A 59 6.48 29.56 -10.69
C ALA A 59 7.83 30.27 -10.57
N PRO A 60 7.85 31.60 -10.32
CA PRO A 60 9.10 32.32 -10.11
C PRO A 60 9.83 31.81 -8.87
N GLU A 61 11.16 31.72 -8.95
CA GLU A 61 11.98 31.28 -7.83
C GLU A 61 11.80 32.20 -6.63
N SER A 62 11.38 31.61 -5.51
CA SER A 62 11.19 32.31 -4.24
C SER A 62 11.01 31.31 -3.09
N SER A 63 11.20 31.78 -1.86
CA SER A 63 10.92 30.99 -0.65
C SER A 63 9.46 30.52 -0.59
N ILE A 64 8.53 31.31 -1.14
CA ILE A 64 7.09 30.96 -1.19
C ILE A 64 6.86 29.80 -2.15
N ARG A 65 7.51 29.82 -3.33
CA ARG A 65 7.47 28.69 -4.28
C ARG A 65 7.91 27.40 -3.60
N ASN A 66 9.05 27.42 -2.92
CA ASN A 66 9.58 26.24 -2.26
C ASN A 66 8.63 25.74 -1.16
N MET A 67 8.03 26.62 -0.39
CA MET A 67 7.03 26.27 0.62
C MET A 67 5.78 25.63 0.01
N ILE A 68 5.30 26.13 -1.12
CA ILE A 68 4.17 25.56 -1.86
C ILE A 68 4.54 24.18 -2.41
N LEU A 69 5.72 24.02 -3.01
CA LEU A 69 6.20 22.74 -3.53
C LEU A 69 6.35 21.69 -2.42
N GLU A 70 6.94 22.05 -1.29
CA GLU A 70 7.02 21.17 -0.13
C GLU A 70 5.64 20.74 0.37
N SER A 71 4.67 21.66 0.38
CA SER A 71 3.29 21.36 0.75
C SER A 71 2.64 20.40 -0.26
N MET A 72 2.86 20.59 -1.56
CA MET A 72 2.33 19.71 -2.59
C MET A 72 2.91 18.28 -2.48
N VAL A 73 4.22 18.16 -2.30
CA VAL A 73 4.89 16.86 -2.09
C VAL A 73 4.39 16.19 -0.81
N SER A 74 4.20 16.96 0.25
CA SER A 74 3.65 16.43 1.51
C SER A 74 2.21 15.92 1.32
N CYS A 75 1.38 16.61 0.54
CA CYS A 75 0.03 16.18 0.21
C CYS A 75 0.02 14.89 -0.61
N GLU A 76 0.92 14.76 -1.60
CA GLU A 76 1.06 13.54 -2.41
C GLU A 76 1.34 12.31 -1.53
N ASN A 77 2.18 12.47 -0.53
CA ASN A 77 2.52 11.39 0.41
C ASN A 77 1.34 10.95 1.31
N VAL A 78 0.35 11.82 1.49
CA VAL A 78 -0.82 11.54 2.37
C VAL A 78 -1.92 10.82 1.60
N SER A 79 -2.26 11.29 0.40
CA SER A 79 -3.35 10.72 -0.39
C SER A 79 -3.21 11.07 -1.87
N ALA A 80 -3.51 10.12 -2.75
CA ALA A 80 -3.59 10.38 -4.19
C ALA A 80 -4.63 11.47 -4.49
N GLY A 81 -4.24 12.46 -5.29
CA GLY A 81 -5.08 13.61 -5.64
C GLY A 81 -5.02 14.77 -4.63
N ALA A 82 -4.40 14.62 -3.47
CA ALA A 82 -4.37 15.66 -2.45
C ALA A 82 -3.60 16.91 -2.90
N SER A 83 -2.57 16.79 -3.71
CA SER A 83 -1.83 17.92 -4.28
C SER A 83 -2.69 18.71 -5.29
N LEU A 84 -3.59 18.06 -6.02
CA LEU A 84 -4.56 18.72 -6.90
C LEU A 84 -5.60 19.51 -6.10
N VAL A 85 -6.08 18.94 -5.00
CA VAL A 85 -6.99 19.63 -4.06
C VAL A 85 -6.30 20.86 -3.46
N PHE A 86 -5.03 20.72 -3.09
CA PHE A 86 -4.23 21.85 -2.60
C PHE A 86 -4.11 22.97 -3.63
N LEU A 87 -3.80 22.65 -4.89
CA LEU A 87 -3.77 23.63 -5.99
C LEU A 87 -5.14 24.28 -6.21
N TYR A 88 -6.23 23.50 -6.12
CA TYR A 88 -7.58 24.02 -6.24
C TYR A 88 -7.89 25.05 -5.14
N CYS A 89 -7.53 24.76 -3.90
CA CYS A 89 -7.64 25.71 -2.80
C CYS A 89 -6.74 26.93 -3.00
N LEU A 90 -5.50 26.73 -3.47
CA LEU A 90 -4.57 27.83 -3.74
C LEU A 90 -5.08 28.76 -4.85
N SER A 91 -5.86 28.25 -5.80
CA SER A 91 -6.49 29.06 -6.85
C SER A 91 -7.58 30.01 -6.35
N GLY A 92 -7.91 29.95 -5.06
CA GLY A 92 -8.94 30.78 -4.41
C GLY A 92 -10.36 30.16 -4.43
N ASN A 93 -10.47 28.92 -4.88
CA ASN A 93 -11.74 28.21 -4.80
C ASN A 93 -11.93 27.70 -3.36
N GLN A 94 -13.17 27.79 -2.89
CA GLN A 94 -13.57 27.19 -1.62
C GLN A 94 -14.09 25.77 -1.88
N LEU A 95 -13.61 24.81 -1.10
CA LEU A 95 -14.21 23.49 -1.05
C LEU A 95 -15.52 23.62 -0.26
N GLU A 96 -16.64 23.50 -0.93
CA GLU A 96 -17.89 23.28 -0.25
C GLU A 96 -17.88 21.85 0.29
N VAL A 97 -17.66 21.72 1.60
CA VAL A 97 -17.84 20.45 2.29
C VAL A 97 -19.35 20.25 2.44
N ASN A 98 -19.97 19.76 1.40
CA ASN A 98 -21.34 19.28 1.50
C ASN A 98 -21.35 18.04 2.40
N GLU A 99 -22.28 18.00 3.35
CA GLU A 99 -22.58 16.79 4.13
C GLU A 99 -22.70 15.62 3.15
N GLY A 100 -21.86 14.60 3.35
CA GLY A 100 -21.63 13.56 2.37
C GLY A 100 -22.92 12.92 1.88
N LYS A 101 -23.24 13.11 0.63
CA LYS A 101 -24.30 12.34 -0.03
C LYS A 101 -23.92 10.87 0.04
N ARG A 102 -24.90 9.99 0.27
CA ARG A 102 -24.67 8.56 0.25
C ARG A 102 -23.93 8.19 -1.03
N PHE A 103 -22.81 7.47 -0.87
CA PHE A 103 -22.02 6.98 -1.98
C PHE A 103 -22.92 6.19 -2.94
N ASN A 104 -22.96 6.61 -4.20
CA ASN A 104 -23.65 5.94 -5.27
C ASN A 104 -22.64 5.69 -6.40
N LEU A 105 -22.45 4.43 -6.75
CA LEU A 105 -21.55 4.01 -7.82
C LEU A 105 -21.88 4.64 -9.18
N GLU A 106 -23.16 4.88 -9.45
CA GLU A 106 -23.60 5.51 -10.69
C GLU A 106 -23.20 6.99 -10.77
N ILE A 107 -23.31 7.71 -9.65
CA ILE A 107 -22.82 9.09 -9.55
C ILE A 107 -21.31 9.13 -9.71
N LEU A 108 -20.59 8.19 -9.09
CA LEU A 108 -19.14 8.08 -9.24
C LEU A 108 -18.75 7.81 -10.68
N LYS A 109 -19.39 6.83 -11.33
CA LYS A 109 -19.14 6.49 -12.74
C LYS A 109 -19.36 7.70 -13.65
N ASN A 110 -20.47 8.42 -13.48
CA ASN A 110 -20.77 9.61 -14.26
C ASN A 110 -19.74 10.73 -14.01
N SER A 111 -19.34 10.94 -12.76
CA SER A 111 -18.31 11.93 -12.42
C SER A 111 -16.95 11.59 -13.01
N ILE A 112 -16.54 10.32 -12.98
CA ILE A 112 -15.29 9.86 -13.57
C ILE A 112 -15.33 9.97 -15.08
N SER A 113 -16.44 9.59 -15.73
CA SER A 113 -16.61 9.67 -17.19
C SER A 113 -16.58 11.12 -17.71
N THR A 114 -16.86 12.12 -16.87
CA THR A 114 -16.66 13.53 -17.23
C THR A 114 -15.20 13.98 -17.17
N LEU A 115 -14.38 13.31 -16.35
CA LEU A 115 -12.96 13.65 -16.12
C LEU A 115 -12.01 12.81 -16.99
N THR A 116 -12.44 11.62 -17.41
CA THR A 116 -11.62 10.65 -18.16
C THR A 116 -12.38 10.07 -19.34
N ASP A 117 -11.73 9.18 -20.10
CA ASP A 117 -12.42 8.40 -21.14
C ASP A 117 -13.32 7.31 -20.52
N GLU A 118 -14.25 6.81 -21.32
CA GLU A 118 -15.25 5.81 -20.88
C GLU A 118 -14.60 4.51 -20.40
N PHE A 119 -13.49 4.09 -21.02
CA PHE A 119 -12.76 2.88 -20.65
C PHE A 119 -12.20 2.98 -19.22
N THR A 120 -11.49 4.07 -18.93
CA THR A 120 -10.95 4.36 -17.58
C THR A 120 -12.07 4.48 -16.56
N GLY A 121 -13.17 5.16 -16.91
CA GLY A 121 -14.33 5.29 -16.04
C GLY A 121 -14.95 3.95 -15.66
N ASN A 122 -15.04 3.02 -16.62
CA ASN A 122 -15.54 1.66 -16.35
C ASN A 122 -14.61 0.87 -15.44
N ILE A 123 -13.30 0.88 -15.70
CA ILE A 123 -12.30 0.17 -14.86
C ILE A 123 -12.35 0.66 -13.42
N VAL A 124 -12.35 1.97 -13.19
CA VAL A 124 -12.41 2.53 -11.84
C VAL A 124 -13.74 2.18 -11.16
N SER A 125 -14.87 2.26 -11.90
CA SER A 125 -16.17 1.87 -11.36
C SER A 125 -16.22 0.40 -10.95
N ASP A 126 -15.66 -0.48 -11.77
CA ASP A 126 -15.61 -1.93 -11.48
C ASP A 126 -14.67 -2.23 -10.31
N ALA A 127 -13.51 -1.59 -10.25
CA ALA A 127 -12.59 -1.71 -9.10
C ALA A 127 -13.26 -1.27 -7.80
N MET A 128 -13.96 -0.14 -7.79
CA MET A 128 -14.69 0.36 -6.62
C MET A 128 -15.88 -0.52 -6.25
N LYS A 129 -16.56 -1.11 -7.22
CA LYS A 129 -17.65 -2.07 -6.99
C LYS A 129 -17.15 -3.34 -6.34
N ILE A 130 -16.02 -3.86 -6.79
CA ILE A 130 -15.38 -5.06 -6.25
C ILE A 130 -14.83 -4.81 -4.85
N SER A 131 -14.11 -3.69 -4.64
CA SER A 131 -13.51 -3.36 -3.35
C SER A 131 -14.56 -3.02 -2.27
N GLY A 132 -15.74 -2.53 -2.66
CA GLY A 132 -16.77 -2.09 -1.72
C GLY A 132 -16.37 -0.84 -0.94
N ARG A 133 -17.12 -0.52 0.15
CA ARG A 133 -16.94 0.71 0.94
C ARG A 133 -15.68 0.71 1.79
N SER A 134 -15.24 -0.45 2.22
CA SER A 134 -14.11 -0.63 3.14
C SER A 134 -12.86 -1.17 2.43
N GLY A 135 -12.99 -1.49 1.15
CA GLY A 135 -11.90 -2.03 0.37
C GLY A 135 -10.93 -0.95 -0.08
N ARG A 136 -9.70 -1.38 -0.36
CA ARG A 136 -8.64 -0.52 -0.87
C ARG A 136 -8.32 -0.91 -2.31
N VAL A 137 -8.25 0.08 -3.18
CA VAL A 137 -7.77 -0.10 -4.56
C VAL A 137 -6.30 0.32 -4.60
N LEU A 138 -5.44 -0.60 -5.01
CA LEU A 138 -4.01 -0.35 -5.19
C LEU A 138 -3.73 -0.30 -6.70
N LEU A 139 -2.94 0.67 -7.11
CA LEU A 139 -2.44 0.76 -8.47
C LEU A 139 -1.02 0.19 -8.49
N ASP A 140 -0.77 -0.75 -9.38
CA ASP A 140 0.56 -1.27 -9.65
C ASP A 140 0.84 -1.17 -11.15
N SER A 141 2.08 -0.80 -11.49
CA SER A 141 2.55 -0.76 -12.87
C SER A 141 3.29 -2.05 -13.18
N GLY A 142 2.81 -2.80 -14.14
CA GLY A 142 3.44 -4.04 -14.62
C GLY A 142 3.68 -4.01 -16.12
N ASP A 143 4.43 -4.98 -16.61
CA ASP A 143 4.68 -5.19 -18.04
C ASP A 143 3.45 -5.75 -18.80
N PHE A 144 2.26 -5.39 -18.35
CA PHE A 144 1.01 -5.86 -18.93
C PHE A 144 0.62 -5.00 -20.14
N ARG A 145 0.22 -5.66 -21.21
CA ARG A 145 -0.32 -4.98 -22.40
C ARG A 145 -1.76 -4.51 -22.20
N THR A 146 -2.41 -4.95 -21.12
CA THR A 146 -3.80 -4.65 -20.79
C THR A 146 -3.91 -4.30 -19.32
N THR A 147 -4.83 -3.41 -18.98
CA THR A 147 -5.17 -3.12 -17.58
C THR A 147 -6.07 -4.24 -17.05
N GLU A 148 -5.65 -4.88 -15.96
CA GLU A 148 -6.38 -5.95 -15.31
C GLU A 148 -6.77 -5.54 -13.88
N ILE A 149 -7.97 -5.91 -13.45
CA ILE A 149 -8.41 -5.78 -12.06
C ILE A 149 -8.18 -7.14 -11.41
N VAL A 150 -7.23 -7.19 -10.46
CA VAL A 150 -6.97 -8.38 -9.65
C VAL A 150 -7.68 -8.20 -8.31
N HIS A 151 -8.60 -9.09 -8.00
CA HIS A 151 -9.30 -9.10 -6.73
C HIS A 151 -8.55 -10.00 -5.74
N GLY A 152 -8.17 -9.43 -4.59
CA GLY A 152 -7.58 -10.16 -3.47
C GLY A 152 -8.34 -9.84 -2.19
N THR A 153 -8.42 -10.78 -1.27
CA THR A 153 -9.07 -10.54 0.02
C THR A 153 -8.25 -9.60 0.90
N GLN A 154 -6.93 -9.69 0.80
CA GLN A 154 -5.98 -8.83 1.52
C GLN A 154 -4.72 -8.65 0.67
N SER A 155 -4.18 -7.44 0.66
CA SER A 155 -2.88 -7.16 0.06
C SER A 155 -2.01 -6.38 1.04
N CYS A 156 -0.73 -6.70 1.08
CA CYS A 156 0.23 -6.01 1.92
C CYS A 156 1.53 -5.74 1.14
N LYS A 157 2.23 -4.69 1.55
CA LYS A 157 3.54 -4.34 0.98
C LYS A 157 4.68 -5.24 1.48
N TRP A 158 4.39 -6.20 2.35
CA TRP A 158 5.35 -7.20 2.79
C TRP A 158 5.63 -8.18 1.66
N LYS A 159 6.85 -8.58 1.53
CA LYS A 159 7.30 -9.34 0.36
C LYS A 159 8.51 -10.19 0.69
N PRO A 160 8.76 -11.25 -0.06
CA PRO A 160 10.02 -11.94 -0.03
C PRO A 160 11.18 -10.99 -0.40
N ASP A 161 12.34 -11.20 0.19
CA ASP A 161 13.54 -10.44 -0.16
C ASP A 161 13.94 -10.66 -1.62
N GLN A 162 14.61 -9.68 -2.21
CA GLN A 162 15.10 -9.77 -3.58
C GLN A 162 16.06 -10.95 -3.79
N LYS A 163 16.82 -11.34 -2.76
CA LYS A 163 17.71 -12.52 -2.79
C LYS A 163 16.94 -13.81 -3.03
N PHE A 164 15.74 -13.94 -2.45
CA PHE A 164 14.88 -15.08 -2.69
C PHE A 164 14.46 -15.16 -4.16
N PHE A 165 13.95 -14.07 -4.75
CA PHE A 165 13.55 -14.03 -6.15
C PHE A 165 14.73 -14.25 -7.10
N SER A 166 15.89 -13.64 -6.81
CA SER A 166 17.12 -13.86 -7.59
C SER A 166 17.55 -15.32 -7.54
N SER A 167 17.53 -15.93 -6.36
CA SER A 167 17.84 -17.36 -6.18
C SER A 167 16.81 -18.25 -6.86
N LEU A 168 15.54 -17.86 -6.85
CA LEU A 168 14.46 -18.61 -7.50
C LEU A 168 14.50 -18.48 -9.04
N GLY A 169 14.97 -17.35 -9.56
CA GLY A 169 14.95 -17.04 -11.00
C GLY A 169 13.55 -16.76 -11.55
N SER A 170 12.65 -16.27 -10.70
CA SER A 170 11.28 -15.87 -11.03
C SER A 170 10.92 -14.63 -10.26
N THR A 171 10.09 -13.78 -10.84
CA THR A 171 9.57 -12.56 -10.19
C THR A 171 8.18 -12.77 -9.55
N LYS A 172 7.63 -13.98 -9.64
CA LYS A 172 6.32 -14.29 -9.09
C LYS A 172 6.31 -15.69 -8.50
N VAL A 173 5.76 -15.83 -7.31
CA VAL A 173 5.46 -17.12 -6.68
C VAL A 173 3.99 -17.16 -6.30
N GLN A 174 3.33 -18.24 -6.64
CA GLN A 174 1.93 -18.46 -6.30
C GLN A 174 1.79 -19.75 -5.49
N LEU A 175 1.17 -19.65 -4.34
CA LEU A 175 0.82 -20.76 -3.47
C LEU A 175 -0.69 -20.96 -3.50
N GLN A 176 -1.14 -22.22 -3.49
CA GLN A 176 -2.52 -22.62 -3.41
C GLN A 176 -2.72 -23.43 -2.15
N LYS A 177 -3.79 -23.16 -1.39
CA LYS A 177 -4.12 -23.87 -0.16
C LYS A 177 -2.91 -24.01 0.77
N CYS A 178 -2.30 -22.88 1.08
CA CYS A 178 -1.04 -22.83 1.82
C CYS A 178 -1.26 -22.53 3.31
N ALA A 179 -0.43 -23.15 4.15
CA ALA A 179 -0.38 -22.81 5.57
C ALA A 179 0.28 -21.44 5.76
N VAL A 180 -0.22 -20.65 6.70
CA VAL A 180 0.30 -19.31 7.02
C VAL A 180 0.82 -19.30 8.45
N VAL A 181 2.06 -18.87 8.63
CA VAL A 181 2.75 -18.78 9.91
C VAL A 181 3.25 -17.36 10.13
N PHE A 182 2.97 -16.79 11.30
CA PHE A 182 3.42 -15.48 11.72
C PHE A 182 4.43 -15.60 12.87
N ILE A 183 5.61 -15.00 12.71
CA ILE A 183 6.73 -15.07 13.65
C ILE A 183 7.15 -13.66 14.03
N ASP A 184 7.01 -13.30 15.30
CA ASP A 184 7.53 -12.05 15.84
C ASP A 184 9.01 -12.21 16.22
N GLY A 185 9.87 -12.16 15.21
CA GLY A 185 11.30 -12.32 15.36
C GLY A 185 12.02 -12.45 14.04
N ILE A 186 13.33 -12.55 14.12
CA ILE A 186 14.21 -12.86 12.99
C ILE A 186 14.50 -14.36 13.04
N VAL A 187 14.31 -15.04 11.92
CA VAL A 187 14.72 -16.44 11.75
C VAL A 187 16.16 -16.44 11.28
N GLU A 188 17.11 -16.72 12.20
CA GLU A 188 18.52 -16.55 11.91
C GLU A 188 19.15 -17.75 11.23
N SER A 189 18.67 -18.95 11.53
CA SER A 189 19.32 -20.18 11.06
C SER A 189 18.37 -21.16 10.40
N ILE A 190 18.91 -21.95 9.47
CA ILE A 190 18.18 -23.06 8.84
C ILE A 190 17.71 -24.09 9.88
N SER A 191 18.46 -24.27 10.97
CA SER A 191 18.09 -25.23 12.01
C SER A 191 16.78 -24.87 12.71
N GLU A 192 16.50 -23.58 12.93
CA GLU A 192 15.21 -23.10 13.44
C GLU A 192 14.08 -23.30 12.43
N PHE A 193 14.40 -23.14 11.17
CA PHE A 193 13.46 -23.20 10.06
C PHE A 193 13.23 -24.62 9.53
N HIS A 194 14.12 -25.55 9.91
CA HIS A 194 14.15 -26.92 9.39
C HIS A 194 12.82 -27.65 9.56
N ARG A 195 12.17 -27.50 10.73
CA ARG A 195 10.91 -28.17 10.99
C ARG A 195 9.80 -27.74 10.04
N ILE A 196 9.66 -26.44 9.79
CA ILE A 196 8.67 -25.90 8.85
C ILE A 196 8.94 -26.44 7.44
N MET A 197 10.21 -26.50 7.03
CA MET A 197 10.59 -27.07 5.73
C MET A 197 10.30 -28.56 5.65
N ASN A 198 10.63 -29.32 6.70
CA ASN A 198 10.38 -30.75 6.74
C ASN A 198 8.88 -31.09 6.75
N ASP A 199 8.10 -30.37 7.57
CA ASP A 199 6.64 -30.53 7.58
C ASP A 199 6.03 -30.19 6.20
N SER A 200 6.52 -29.13 5.52
CA SER A 200 6.10 -28.78 4.16
C SER A 200 6.38 -29.90 3.15
N TYR A 201 7.54 -30.52 3.28
CA TYR A 201 7.95 -31.64 2.42
C TYR A 201 7.12 -32.90 2.69
N GLU A 202 7.04 -33.35 3.96
CA GLU A 202 6.37 -34.59 4.33
C GLU A 202 4.86 -34.56 4.07
N LYS A 203 4.23 -33.39 4.21
CA LYS A 203 2.78 -33.23 4.05
C LYS A 203 2.38 -32.66 2.70
N GLU A 204 3.34 -32.32 1.87
CA GLU A 204 3.12 -31.66 0.57
C GLU A 204 2.30 -30.36 0.69
N ILE A 205 2.42 -29.64 1.81
CA ILE A 205 1.68 -28.41 2.07
C ILE A 205 2.60 -27.22 1.82
N PRO A 206 2.25 -26.31 0.89
CA PRO A 206 2.94 -25.04 0.75
C PRO A 206 2.79 -24.18 2.01
N VAL A 207 3.84 -23.44 2.38
CA VAL A 207 3.84 -22.60 3.58
C VAL A 207 4.30 -21.19 3.25
N ALA A 208 3.55 -20.20 3.70
CA ALA A 208 3.99 -18.81 3.73
C ALA A 208 4.37 -18.43 5.17
N VAL A 209 5.59 -17.99 5.37
CA VAL A 209 6.10 -17.59 6.68
C VAL A 209 6.35 -16.10 6.69
N PHE A 210 5.63 -15.41 7.55
CA PHE A 210 5.79 -13.98 7.78
C PHE A 210 6.67 -13.77 9.02
N ALA A 211 7.82 -13.10 8.86
CA ALA A 211 8.71 -12.79 9.95
C ALA A 211 9.39 -11.43 9.75
N ARG A 212 9.99 -10.87 10.80
CA ARG A 212 10.72 -9.60 10.74
C ARG A 212 11.98 -9.67 9.88
N GLY A 213 12.52 -10.86 9.66
CA GLY A 213 13.68 -11.10 8.81
C GLY A 213 14.06 -12.57 8.77
N PHE A 214 14.92 -12.89 7.83
CA PHE A 214 15.44 -14.22 7.63
C PHE A 214 16.94 -14.16 7.30
N GLY A 215 17.69 -15.13 7.73
CA GLY A 215 19.09 -15.30 7.32
C GLY A 215 19.23 -15.53 5.81
N ASP A 216 20.32 -15.10 5.22
CA ASP A 216 20.59 -15.19 3.79
C ASP A 216 20.56 -16.62 3.25
N ASP A 217 20.99 -17.57 4.06
CA ASP A 217 20.96 -18.99 3.77
C ASP A 217 19.54 -19.57 3.71
N ILE A 218 18.60 -19.01 4.46
CA ILE A 218 17.19 -19.40 4.43
C ILE A 218 16.57 -19.03 3.09
N TYR A 219 16.78 -17.81 2.58
CA TYR A 219 16.26 -17.40 1.28
C TYR A 219 16.76 -18.29 0.16
N SER A 220 18.07 -18.58 0.18
CA SER A 220 18.71 -19.43 -0.85
C SER A 220 18.21 -20.88 -0.77
N THR A 221 18.09 -21.43 0.43
CA THR A 221 17.62 -22.80 0.66
C THR A 221 16.15 -22.96 0.29
N ALA A 222 15.29 -22.01 0.69
CA ALA A 222 13.87 -22.03 0.36
C ALA A 222 13.67 -21.96 -1.17
N ALA A 223 14.37 -21.06 -1.86
CA ALA A 223 14.33 -20.95 -3.30
C ALA A 223 14.80 -22.24 -4.01
N LEU A 224 15.87 -22.87 -3.50
CA LEU A 224 16.39 -24.11 -4.06
C LEU A 224 15.41 -25.28 -3.87
N ASN A 225 14.76 -25.38 -2.72
CA ASN A 225 13.77 -26.40 -2.44
C ASN A 225 12.55 -26.27 -3.37
N ILE A 226 12.08 -25.03 -3.62
CA ILE A 226 11.00 -24.78 -4.58
C ILE A 226 11.42 -25.21 -5.99
N LYS A 227 12.63 -24.89 -6.42
CA LYS A 227 13.15 -25.34 -7.74
C LYS A 227 13.21 -26.85 -7.86
N ARG A 228 13.61 -27.54 -6.80
CA ARG A 228 13.70 -29.01 -6.74
C ARG A 228 12.35 -29.68 -6.51
N ARG A 229 11.31 -28.90 -6.26
CA ARG A 229 9.97 -29.38 -5.90
C ARG A 229 9.98 -30.31 -4.67
N THR A 230 10.85 -30.03 -3.71
CA THR A 230 10.93 -30.75 -2.44
C THR A 230 10.00 -30.08 -1.41
N ALA A 231 10.38 -28.95 -0.85
CA ALA A 231 9.53 -28.20 0.07
C ALA A 231 9.16 -26.84 -0.54
N VAL A 232 7.93 -26.42 -0.34
CA VAL A 232 7.43 -25.11 -0.85
C VAL A 232 7.21 -24.18 0.31
N VAL A 233 8.26 -23.46 0.71
CA VAL A 233 8.21 -22.49 1.81
C VAL A 233 8.66 -21.14 1.28
N VAL A 234 7.80 -20.12 1.46
CA VAL A 234 8.07 -18.75 1.01
C VAL A 234 8.28 -17.85 2.23
N PRO A 235 9.51 -17.33 2.44
CA PRO A 235 9.83 -16.38 3.50
C PRO A 235 9.40 -14.97 3.08
N ILE A 236 8.50 -14.33 3.83
CA ILE A 236 7.97 -13.00 3.60
C ILE A 236 8.42 -12.09 4.73
N THR A 237 9.16 -11.03 4.37
CA THR A 237 9.75 -10.12 5.35
C THR A 237 8.78 -8.99 5.69
N ILE A 238 8.61 -8.75 6.99
CA ILE A 238 7.82 -7.67 7.56
C ILE A 238 8.79 -6.56 8.01
N PRO A 239 8.51 -5.27 7.72
CA PRO A 239 9.34 -4.17 8.20
C PRO A 239 9.51 -4.18 9.72
N PHE A 240 10.71 -3.79 10.17
CA PHE A 240 11.08 -3.77 11.60
C PHE A 240 10.70 -2.41 12.22
N ASP A 241 9.46 -1.97 11.98
CA ASP A 241 8.90 -0.76 12.52
C ASP A 241 7.59 -1.06 13.27
N GLU A 242 7.05 -0.06 13.94
CA GLU A 242 5.83 -0.20 14.73
C GLU A 242 4.62 -0.55 13.84
N VAL A 243 4.56 -0.02 12.63
CA VAL A 243 3.51 -0.33 11.66
C VAL A 243 3.57 -1.80 11.23
N GLY A 244 4.78 -2.33 11.00
CA GLY A 244 4.97 -3.74 10.66
C GLY A 244 4.55 -4.68 11.78
N VAL A 245 4.90 -4.34 13.04
CA VAL A 245 4.54 -5.14 14.22
C VAL A 245 3.03 -5.18 14.43
N ASN A 246 2.39 -4.01 14.44
CA ASN A 246 0.94 -3.90 14.63
C ASN A 246 0.21 -4.57 13.46
N GLY A 247 0.65 -4.32 12.22
CA GLY A 247 0.08 -4.92 11.04
C GLY A 247 0.18 -6.45 11.01
N MET A 248 1.28 -7.03 11.54
CA MET A 248 1.41 -8.49 11.68
C MET A 248 0.39 -9.05 12.66
N ALA A 249 0.20 -8.40 13.81
CA ALA A 249 -0.78 -8.82 14.81
C ALA A 249 -2.22 -8.71 14.27
N ASP A 250 -2.52 -7.65 13.53
CA ASP A 250 -3.82 -7.46 12.89
C ASP A 250 -4.06 -8.48 11.78
N MET A 251 -3.06 -8.74 10.94
CA MET A 251 -3.15 -9.76 9.90
C MET A 251 -3.37 -11.14 10.51
N ALA A 252 -2.58 -11.53 11.52
CA ALA A 252 -2.78 -12.79 12.23
C ALA A 252 -4.20 -12.89 12.81
N SER A 253 -4.71 -11.80 13.39
CA SER A 253 -6.09 -11.72 13.90
C SER A 253 -7.13 -11.89 12.79
N CYS A 254 -6.92 -11.30 11.59
CA CYS A 254 -7.81 -11.47 10.44
C CYS A 254 -7.87 -12.91 9.95
N PHE A 255 -6.78 -13.65 10.10
CA PHE A 255 -6.74 -15.09 9.82
C PHE A 255 -7.30 -15.96 10.97
N GLY A 256 -7.56 -15.39 12.16
CA GLY A 256 -7.86 -16.17 13.36
C GLY A 256 -6.65 -16.96 13.86
N SER A 257 -5.44 -16.54 13.49
CA SER A 257 -4.17 -17.12 13.89
C SER A 257 -3.54 -16.33 15.04
N HIS A 258 -2.46 -16.84 15.61
CA HIS A 258 -1.65 -16.12 16.56
C HIS A 258 -0.24 -15.88 16.02
N VAL A 259 0.42 -14.88 16.59
CA VAL A 259 1.82 -14.58 16.28
C VAL A 259 2.69 -15.36 17.26
N ILE A 260 3.62 -16.16 16.71
CA ILE A 260 4.63 -16.91 17.47
C ILE A 260 5.65 -15.90 17.95
N SER A 261 5.89 -15.86 19.26
CA SER A 261 6.82 -14.92 19.88
C SER A 261 7.62 -15.57 21.00
N SER A 262 8.92 -15.27 21.03
CA SER A 262 9.79 -15.65 22.13
C SER A 262 9.36 -15.06 23.46
N ASP A 263 8.71 -13.88 23.45
CA ASP A 263 8.17 -13.23 24.65
C ASP A 263 7.04 -14.05 25.30
N LYS A 264 6.40 -14.91 24.52
CA LYS A 264 5.40 -15.88 24.99
C LYS A 264 6.00 -17.24 25.33
N GLY A 265 7.33 -17.40 25.25
CA GLY A 265 8.02 -18.67 25.45
C GLY A 265 7.88 -19.64 24.28
N GLU A 266 7.45 -19.19 23.12
CA GLU A 266 7.27 -20.01 21.93
C GLU A 266 8.58 -20.08 21.11
N LEU A 267 8.91 -21.28 20.62
CA LEU A 267 10.10 -21.50 19.80
C LEU A 267 9.69 -21.80 18.35
N ILE A 268 10.37 -21.21 17.40
CA ILE A 268 10.17 -21.45 15.96
C ILE A 268 10.34 -22.93 15.62
N SER A 269 11.32 -23.58 16.23
CA SER A 269 11.56 -25.03 16.06
C SER A 269 10.41 -25.94 16.51
N ASN A 270 9.46 -25.42 17.29
CA ASN A 270 8.30 -26.17 17.76
C ASN A 270 7.04 -25.96 16.91
N VAL A 271 7.11 -25.08 15.93
CA VAL A 271 5.97 -24.78 15.06
C VAL A 271 5.55 -26.01 14.26
N LYS A 272 4.27 -26.32 14.30
CA LYS A 272 3.64 -27.38 13.51
C LYS A 272 2.71 -26.75 12.50
N ILE A 273 2.93 -27.01 11.23
CA ILE A 273 2.04 -26.47 10.18
C ILE A 273 0.61 -27.05 10.22
N GLU A 274 0.38 -28.17 10.89
CA GLU A 274 -0.97 -28.73 11.13
C GLU A 274 -1.86 -27.78 11.93
N ASN A 275 -1.26 -26.97 12.80
CA ASN A 275 -1.97 -26.02 13.64
C ASN A 275 -2.06 -24.63 12.99
N ALA A 276 -1.45 -24.46 11.82
CA ALA A 276 -1.50 -23.21 11.09
C ALA A 276 -2.85 -23.05 10.36
N ILE A 277 -3.23 -21.81 10.12
CA ILE A 277 -4.40 -21.50 9.31
C ILE A 277 -4.02 -21.53 7.84
N PHE A 278 -4.95 -21.88 7.00
CA PHE A 278 -4.73 -22.03 5.56
C PHE A 278 -5.31 -20.83 4.80
N ALA A 279 -4.50 -20.23 3.96
CA ALA A 279 -4.97 -19.32 2.93
C ALA A 279 -5.34 -20.09 1.66
N ASP A 280 -6.37 -19.62 0.97
CA ASP A 280 -6.81 -20.24 -0.30
C ASP A 280 -5.76 -20.01 -1.39
N ARG A 281 -5.20 -18.80 -1.43
CA ARG A 281 -4.15 -18.43 -2.39
C ARG A 281 -3.27 -17.32 -1.83
N ILE A 282 -1.97 -17.42 -2.10
CA ILE A 282 -1.01 -16.33 -1.84
C ILE A 282 -0.20 -16.11 -3.12
N ILE A 283 -0.07 -14.85 -3.52
CA ILE A 283 0.77 -14.42 -4.63
C ILE A 283 1.81 -13.45 -4.09
N CYS A 284 3.09 -13.81 -4.25
CA CYS A 284 4.21 -12.96 -3.88
C CYS A 284 4.89 -12.41 -5.12
N THR A 285 5.11 -11.11 -5.14
CA THR A 285 5.89 -10.36 -6.14
C THR A 285 6.99 -9.55 -5.44
N PRO A 286 7.96 -8.99 -6.17
CA PRO A 286 8.95 -8.10 -5.58
C PRO A 286 8.39 -6.81 -4.98
N SER A 287 7.15 -6.45 -5.31
CA SER A 287 6.49 -5.23 -4.81
C SER A 287 5.55 -5.49 -3.64
N MET A 288 4.83 -6.61 -3.64
CA MET A 288 3.75 -6.87 -2.68
C MET A 288 3.42 -8.36 -2.54
N THR A 289 2.66 -8.68 -1.51
CA THR A 289 2.03 -9.99 -1.33
C THR A 289 0.52 -9.82 -1.30
N GLU A 290 -0.17 -10.60 -2.13
CA GLU A 290 -1.64 -10.71 -2.16
C GLU A 290 -2.05 -12.01 -1.48
N ILE A 291 -3.08 -11.94 -0.65
CA ILE A 291 -3.58 -13.07 0.13
C ILE A 291 -5.08 -13.19 -0.06
N GLU A 292 -5.52 -14.37 -0.43
CA GLU A 292 -6.93 -14.73 -0.54
C GLU A 292 -7.28 -15.75 0.55
N HIS A 293 -8.27 -15.42 1.36
CA HIS A 293 -8.70 -16.28 2.47
C HIS A 293 -10.20 -16.12 2.69
N THR A 294 -10.96 -17.18 2.43
CA THR A 294 -12.43 -17.19 2.51
C THR A 294 -12.96 -17.10 3.94
N GLY A 295 -12.20 -17.56 4.93
CA GLY A 295 -12.56 -17.51 6.35
C GLY A 295 -12.12 -16.26 7.08
N SER A 296 -11.84 -15.14 6.37
CA SER A 296 -11.29 -13.94 6.96
C SER A 296 -12.21 -13.31 8.01
N LEU A 297 -11.63 -12.93 9.14
CA LEU A 297 -12.27 -12.22 10.25
C LEU A 297 -12.10 -10.69 10.15
N VAL A 298 -11.84 -10.16 8.96
CA VAL A 298 -11.56 -8.73 8.72
C VAL A 298 -12.62 -7.83 9.32
N ASP A 299 -13.91 -8.10 9.10
CA ASP A 299 -14.99 -7.26 9.63
C ASP A 299 -14.99 -7.20 11.15
N SER A 300 -14.70 -8.31 11.82
CA SER A 300 -14.57 -8.39 13.26
C SER A 300 -13.37 -7.58 13.78
N VAL A 301 -12.23 -7.69 13.10
CA VAL A 301 -11.02 -6.93 13.44
C VAL A 301 -11.23 -5.43 13.21
N VAL A 302 -11.81 -5.04 12.08
CA VAL A 302 -12.14 -3.62 11.77
C VAL A 302 -13.10 -3.06 12.82
N SER A 303 -14.14 -3.79 13.21
CA SER A 303 -15.08 -3.36 14.25
C SER A 303 -14.38 -3.16 15.60
N ARG A 304 -13.47 -4.05 15.97
CA ARG A 304 -12.67 -3.95 17.20
C ARG A 304 -11.73 -2.75 17.16
N LEU A 305 -11.01 -2.55 16.05
CA LEU A 305 -10.11 -1.40 15.89
C LEU A 305 -10.87 -0.07 15.88
N SER A 306 -12.02 -0.01 15.22
CA SER A 306 -12.89 1.18 15.22
C SER A 306 -13.39 1.53 16.63
N THR A 307 -13.72 0.52 17.42
CA THR A 307 -14.11 0.73 18.83
C THR A 307 -12.94 1.26 19.66
N ARG A 308 -11.74 0.69 19.49
CA ARG A 308 -10.53 1.18 20.15
C ARG A 308 -10.20 2.62 19.73
N LEU A 309 -10.29 2.92 18.45
CA LEU A 309 -10.04 4.27 17.93
C LEU A 309 -11.01 5.30 18.52
N SER A 310 -12.28 4.95 18.69
CA SER A 310 -13.28 5.85 19.30
C SER A 310 -13.04 6.13 20.79
N GLN A 311 -12.24 5.31 21.47
CA GLN A 311 -11.90 5.43 22.89
C GLN A 311 -10.48 5.95 23.12
N ALA A 312 -9.67 6.05 22.06
CA ALA A 312 -8.27 6.45 22.11
C ALA A 312 -8.11 7.97 22.22
N ASP A 313 -7.07 8.42 22.92
CA ASP A 313 -6.61 9.82 22.87
C ASP A 313 -5.82 10.10 21.58
N GLU A 314 -5.41 11.38 21.38
CA GLU A 314 -4.68 11.78 20.15
C GLU A 314 -3.37 11.00 19.94
N ASN A 315 -2.67 10.63 21.01
CA ASN A 315 -1.42 9.89 20.91
C ASN A 315 -1.65 8.40 20.58
N GLN A 316 -2.70 7.83 21.16
CA GLN A 316 -3.08 6.43 20.92
C GLN A 316 -3.74 6.24 19.55
N SER A 317 -4.48 7.24 19.05
CA SER A 317 -5.14 7.16 17.75
C SER A 317 -4.17 7.07 16.59
N ALA A 318 -2.95 7.59 16.72
CA ALA A 318 -1.89 7.47 15.72
C ALA A 318 -1.30 6.05 15.63
N LEU A 319 -1.51 5.20 16.65
CA LEU A 319 -1.00 3.83 16.76
C LEU A 319 -2.03 2.76 16.39
N ILE A 320 -3.29 3.14 16.21
CA ILE A 320 -4.41 2.27 15.83
C ILE A 320 -4.71 2.42 14.35
#